data_5e0f378ae60402225be24f7b375de854
#
_entry.id   5e0f378ae60402225be24f7b375de854
#
_cell.length_a   1.000
_cell.length_b   1.000
_cell.length_c   1.000
_cell.angle_alpha   90.00
_cell.angle_beta   90.00
_cell.angle_gamma   90.00
#
_symmetry.space_group_name_H-M   'P 1'
#
loop_
_entity.id
_entity.type
_entity.pdbx_description
1 polymer ?
#
loop_
_entity_poly.entity_id
_entity_poly.type
_entity_poly.pdbx_seq_one_letter_code
_entity_poly.pdbx_strand_id
1 'polypeptide(L)'
;MPSTSDTSRNEQVANVWSCNWARWSLETLYAGLTRVDPVQPVDLIFVMAGRMNRKRYGFELYRKGVAPKLVLSVGRFEVSKMLQTEFAFADELATLRSATPPNQRHFFVSLDQFGTRMELASVPHWNTYGEVIGLMRHLEREHVAKVMVVSTDIHLRRVAYTIHKVLRDKPLEFLYCPVPEYDNLQKGRWWTRPDSRSYVLSELMKLAGYGVILSMPPWAAGTLMRLRG
;
A
#
# COMPACT_ATOMS: atom_id res chain seq x y z
N MET A 1 -46.07 -7.82 41.71
CA MET A 1 -44.97 -8.62 41.18
C MET A 1 -44.72 -8.18 39.76
N PRO A 2 -43.56 -7.61 39.40
CA PRO A 2 -43.27 -7.24 38.03
C PRO A 2 -42.98 -8.52 37.23
N SER A 3 -43.52 -8.62 36.00
CA SER A 3 -43.46 -9.80 35.16
C SER A 3 -42.04 -10.03 34.64
N THR A 4 -41.57 -11.24 34.76
CA THR A 4 -40.28 -11.74 34.30
C THR A 4 -40.06 -11.68 32.77
N SER A 5 -41.08 -11.25 32.00
CA SER A 5 -41.06 -11.12 30.55
C SER A 5 -40.40 -9.81 30.04
N ASP A 6 -40.32 -8.77 30.87
CA ASP A 6 -39.81 -7.46 30.45
C ASP A 6 -38.28 -7.37 30.54
N THR A 7 -37.68 -8.12 31.48
CA THR A 7 -36.22 -8.15 31.66
C THR A 7 -35.51 -8.87 30.53
N SER A 8 -36.06 -10.02 30.04
CA SER A 8 -35.47 -10.79 28.95
C SER A 8 -35.52 -10.05 27.61
N ARG A 9 -36.58 -9.27 27.40
CA ARG A 9 -36.74 -8.46 26.18
C ARG A 9 -35.76 -7.29 26.11
N ASN A 10 -35.52 -6.65 27.27
CA ASN A 10 -34.54 -5.55 27.38
C ASN A 10 -33.08 -6.08 27.23
N GLU A 11 -32.77 -7.27 27.76
CA GLU A 11 -31.45 -7.88 27.60
C GLU A 11 -31.19 -8.33 26.12
N GLN A 12 -32.20 -8.84 25.45
CA GLN A 12 -32.08 -9.18 24.00
C GLN A 12 -31.90 -7.94 23.14
N VAL A 13 -32.64 -6.86 23.40
CA VAL A 13 -32.50 -5.58 22.72
C VAL A 13 -31.14 -4.96 23.00
N ALA A 14 -30.68 -4.92 24.23
CA ALA A 14 -29.35 -4.43 24.59
C ALA A 14 -28.22 -5.21 23.91
N ASN A 15 -28.34 -6.55 23.82
CA ASN A 15 -27.37 -7.40 23.15
C ASN A 15 -27.34 -7.18 21.62
N VAL A 16 -28.48 -6.93 20.98
CA VAL A 16 -28.57 -6.61 19.55
C VAL A 16 -27.94 -5.25 19.26
N TRP A 17 -28.21 -4.25 20.09
CA TRP A 17 -27.62 -2.92 19.97
C TRP A 17 -26.11 -2.92 20.20
N SER A 18 -25.63 -3.61 21.24
CA SER A 18 -24.19 -3.76 21.50
C SER A 18 -23.45 -4.46 20.37
N CYS A 19 -24.03 -5.51 19.79
CA CYS A 19 -23.48 -6.23 18.65
C CYS A 19 -23.42 -5.34 17.40
N ASN A 20 -24.43 -4.52 17.14
CA ASN A 20 -24.44 -3.60 15.99
C ASN A 20 -23.43 -2.46 16.15
N TRP A 21 -23.31 -1.87 17.34
CA TRP A 21 -22.32 -0.81 17.61
C TRP A 21 -20.88 -1.34 17.48
N ALA A 22 -20.59 -2.51 18.03
CA ALA A 22 -19.28 -3.12 17.91
C ALA A 22 -18.92 -3.39 16.45
N ARG A 23 -19.84 -3.96 15.69
CA ARG A 23 -19.67 -4.19 14.26
C ARG A 23 -19.44 -2.89 13.49
N TRP A 24 -20.27 -1.87 13.72
CA TRP A 24 -20.13 -0.56 13.08
C TRP A 24 -18.77 0.08 13.39
N SER A 25 -18.32 0.02 14.65
CA SER A 25 -17.01 0.53 15.07
C SER A 25 -15.86 -0.19 14.36
N LEU A 26 -15.93 -1.51 14.21
CA LEU A 26 -14.91 -2.29 13.50
C LEU A 26 -14.90 -2.01 11.99
N GLU A 27 -16.06 -1.84 11.37
CA GLU A 27 -16.18 -1.46 9.97
C GLU A 27 -15.65 -0.04 9.74
N THR A 28 -15.94 0.90 10.64
CA THR A 28 -15.44 2.28 10.62
C THR A 28 -13.90 2.32 10.77
N LEU A 29 -13.35 1.52 11.69
CA LEU A 29 -11.92 1.37 11.85
C LEU A 29 -11.24 0.91 10.55
N TYR A 30 -11.82 -0.10 9.91
CA TYR A 30 -11.32 -0.60 8.62
C TYR A 30 -11.40 0.48 7.54
N ALA A 31 -12.54 1.14 7.42
CA ALA A 31 -12.73 2.25 6.47
C ALA A 31 -11.71 3.38 6.69
N GLY A 32 -11.36 3.67 7.96
CA GLY A 32 -10.32 4.62 8.31
C GLY A 32 -8.92 4.27 7.80
N LEU A 33 -8.64 2.98 7.56
CA LEU A 33 -7.36 2.51 7.01
C LEU A 33 -7.34 2.50 5.47
N THR A 34 -8.48 2.61 4.81
CA THR A 34 -8.58 2.57 3.36
C THR A 34 -8.52 3.96 2.74
N ARG A 35 -8.02 4.03 1.53
CA ARG A 35 -8.14 5.16 0.62
C ARG A 35 -8.43 4.63 -0.77
N VAL A 36 -9.53 5.08 -1.38
CA VAL A 36 -9.99 4.60 -2.68
C VAL A 36 -10.39 5.80 -3.52
N ASP A 37 -9.74 5.95 -4.65
CA ASP A 37 -10.10 6.92 -5.68
C ASP A 37 -10.59 6.16 -6.94
N PRO A 38 -11.44 6.75 -7.78
CA PRO A 38 -11.90 6.09 -8.99
C PRO A 38 -10.74 5.86 -9.97
N VAL A 39 -10.79 4.75 -10.70
CA VAL A 39 -9.85 4.49 -11.79
C VAL A 39 -10.17 5.43 -12.94
N GLN A 40 -9.20 6.24 -13.34
CA GLN A 40 -9.29 7.18 -14.43
C GLN A 40 -7.92 7.32 -15.11
N PRO A 41 -7.84 7.90 -16.31
CA PRO A 41 -6.57 8.11 -17.00
C PRO A 41 -5.59 8.92 -16.16
N VAL A 42 -4.33 8.47 -16.13
CA VAL A 42 -3.20 9.08 -15.42
C VAL A 42 -1.93 9.01 -16.28
N ASP A 43 -0.90 9.73 -15.90
CA ASP A 43 0.37 9.73 -16.63
C ASP A 43 1.24 8.50 -16.26
N LEU A 44 1.09 8.02 -15.02
CA LEU A 44 1.90 6.93 -14.50
C LEU A 44 1.12 6.09 -13.48
N ILE A 45 1.23 4.76 -13.59
CA ILE A 45 0.81 3.84 -12.54
C ILE A 45 2.05 3.42 -11.75
N PHE A 46 2.04 3.66 -10.43
CA PHE A 46 3.06 3.19 -9.50
C PHE A 46 2.52 2.07 -8.63
N VAL A 47 3.14 0.89 -8.71
CA VAL A 47 2.74 -0.28 -7.92
C VAL A 47 3.68 -0.47 -6.75
N MET A 48 3.16 -0.30 -5.54
CA MET A 48 3.92 -0.48 -4.28
C MET A 48 4.47 -1.90 -4.14
N ALA A 49 5.64 -2.02 -3.52
CA ALA A 49 6.23 -3.31 -3.14
C ALA A 49 5.28 -4.13 -2.25
N GLY A 50 5.43 -5.46 -2.27
CA GLY A 50 4.65 -6.40 -1.47
C GLY A 50 4.14 -7.60 -2.26
N ARG A 51 2.86 -7.90 -2.20
CA ARG A 51 2.29 -9.12 -2.80
C ARG A 51 2.25 -9.06 -4.33
N MET A 52 2.44 -10.20 -4.99
CA MET A 52 2.41 -10.33 -6.46
C MET A 52 1.09 -9.92 -7.11
N ASN A 53 -0.03 -10.04 -6.40
CA ASN A 53 -1.33 -9.59 -6.88
C ASN A 53 -1.35 -8.07 -7.21
N ARG A 54 -0.59 -7.24 -6.48
CA ARG A 54 -0.45 -5.81 -6.80
C ARG A 54 0.17 -5.62 -8.18
N LYS A 55 1.23 -6.40 -8.49
CA LYS A 55 1.92 -6.33 -9.77
C LYS A 55 1.01 -6.77 -10.92
N ARG A 56 0.32 -7.91 -10.75
CA ARG A 56 -0.65 -8.40 -11.73
C ARG A 56 -1.74 -7.38 -12.01
N TYR A 57 -2.31 -6.78 -10.98
CA TYR A 57 -3.33 -5.75 -11.14
C TYR A 57 -2.79 -4.47 -11.78
N GLY A 58 -1.58 -4.04 -11.42
CA GLY A 58 -0.92 -2.92 -12.09
C GLY A 58 -0.73 -3.16 -13.58
N PHE A 59 -0.31 -4.37 -13.98
CA PHE A 59 -0.24 -4.78 -15.38
C PHE A 59 -1.61 -4.79 -16.07
N GLU A 60 -2.65 -5.23 -15.39
CA GLU A 60 -4.01 -5.21 -15.91
C GLU A 60 -4.47 -3.79 -16.25
N LEU A 61 -4.26 -2.85 -15.32
CA LEU A 61 -4.58 -1.43 -15.53
C LEU A 61 -3.76 -0.83 -16.68
N TYR A 62 -2.47 -1.14 -16.75
CA TYR A 62 -1.58 -0.69 -17.83
C TYR A 62 -2.05 -1.22 -19.20
N ARG A 63 -2.38 -2.51 -19.31
CA ARG A 63 -2.92 -3.11 -20.54
C ARG A 63 -4.27 -2.53 -20.96
N LYS A 64 -5.07 -2.06 -19.99
CA LYS A 64 -6.33 -1.33 -20.25
C LYS A 64 -6.12 0.12 -20.71
N GLY A 65 -4.87 0.57 -20.80
CA GLY A 65 -4.54 1.93 -21.24
C GLY A 65 -4.83 3.01 -20.20
N VAL A 66 -4.90 2.65 -18.90
CA VAL A 66 -5.13 3.63 -17.82
C VAL A 66 -3.96 4.61 -17.72
N ALA A 67 -2.74 4.18 -18.06
CA ALA A 67 -1.58 5.05 -18.14
C ALA A 67 -0.63 4.62 -19.26
N PRO A 68 0.12 5.54 -19.87
CA PRO A 68 1.18 5.22 -20.83
C PRO A 68 2.43 4.63 -20.16
N LYS A 69 2.55 4.72 -18.84
CA LYS A 69 3.71 4.25 -18.08
C LYS A 69 3.30 3.47 -16.83
N LEU A 70 3.97 2.34 -16.60
CA LEU A 70 3.85 1.52 -15.40
C LEU A 70 5.20 1.42 -14.70
N VAL A 71 5.25 1.68 -13.40
CA VAL A 71 6.43 1.48 -12.56
C VAL A 71 6.10 0.50 -11.44
N LEU A 72 6.83 -0.60 -11.42
CA LEU A 72 6.73 -1.63 -10.37
C LEU A 72 7.84 -1.43 -9.34
N SER A 73 7.49 -1.22 -8.11
CA SER A 73 8.42 -1.27 -6.99
C SER A 73 8.60 -2.73 -6.57
N VAL A 74 9.82 -3.25 -6.67
CA VAL A 74 10.17 -4.66 -6.41
C VAL A 74 11.15 -4.73 -5.25
N GLY A 75 10.64 -5.08 -4.08
CA GLY A 75 11.44 -5.22 -2.88
C GLY A 75 12.24 -6.56 -2.86
N ARG A 76 13.30 -6.62 -2.04
CA ARG A 76 14.23 -7.77 -1.98
C ARG A 76 13.55 -9.14 -1.86
N PHE A 77 12.46 -9.22 -1.10
CA PHE A 77 11.73 -10.47 -0.87
C PHE A 77 10.84 -10.87 -2.04
N GLU A 78 10.58 -9.93 -2.97
CA GLU A 78 9.72 -10.15 -4.12
C GLU A 78 10.52 -10.57 -5.34
N VAL A 79 11.80 -10.17 -5.43
CA VAL A 79 12.65 -10.46 -6.61
C VAL A 79 12.62 -11.95 -6.94
N SER A 80 12.80 -12.83 -5.94
CA SER A 80 12.78 -14.29 -6.17
C SER A 80 11.44 -14.79 -6.69
N LYS A 81 10.32 -14.19 -6.27
CA LYS A 81 8.98 -14.53 -6.75
C LYS A 81 8.73 -13.99 -8.16
N MET A 82 9.27 -12.81 -8.46
CA MET A 82 9.19 -12.22 -9.81
C MET A 82 9.94 -13.08 -10.83
N LEU A 83 11.12 -13.61 -10.47
CA LEU A 83 11.90 -14.51 -11.32
C LEU A 83 11.23 -15.86 -11.59
N GLN A 84 10.24 -16.25 -10.78
CA GLN A 84 9.44 -17.47 -10.96
C GLN A 84 8.20 -17.23 -11.84
N THR A 85 7.98 -16.00 -12.28
CA THR A 85 6.85 -15.64 -13.14
C THR A 85 7.33 -15.35 -14.56
N GLU A 86 6.47 -15.58 -15.54
CA GLU A 86 6.77 -15.38 -16.97
C GLU A 86 6.72 -13.89 -17.38
N PHE A 87 7.39 -13.04 -16.63
CA PHE A 87 7.58 -11.65 -17.07
C PHE A 87 8.75 -11.58 -18.05
N ALA A 88 8.55 -10.85 -19.16
CA ALA A 88 9.56 -10.69 -20.22
C ALA A 88 10.90 -10.10 -19.72
N PHE A 89 10.90 -9.45 -18.58
CA PHE A 89 12.08 -8.82 -17.96
C PHE A 89 12.75 -9.69 -16.86
N ALA A 90 12.36 -10.95 -16.70
CA ALA A 90 12.86 -11.80 -15.63
C ALA A 90 14.38 -12.00 -15.68
N ASP A 91 14.95 -12.20 -16.87
CA ASP A 91 16.38 -12.44 -17.06
C ASP A 91 17.24 -11.19 -16.74
N GLU A 92 16.77 -10.01 -17.14
CA GLU A 92 17.44 -8.75 -16.81
C GLU A 92 17.38 -8.49 -15.29
N LEU A 93 16.24 -8.79 -14.67
CA LEU A 93 16.08 -8.67 -13.21
C LEU A 93 17.00 -9.67 -12.47
N ALA A 94 17.18 -10.88 -13.00
CA ALA A 94 18.12 -11.87 -12.46
C ALA A 94 19.57 -11.37 -12.51
N THR A 95 19.96 -10.80 -13.63
CA THR A 95 21.29 -10.20 -13.83
C THR A 95 21.53 -9.05 -12.86
N LEU A 96 20.58 -8.12 -12.76
CA LEU A 96 20.67 -6.98 -11.86
C LEU A 96 20.70 -7.42 -10.38
N ARG A 97 19.91 -8.44 -10.02
CA ARG A 97 19.93 -9.05 -8.69
C ARG A 97 21.29 -9.63 -8.33
N SER A 98 21.94 -10.35 -9.28
CA SER A 98 23.24 -10.97 -9.03
C SER A 98 24.33 -9.93 -8.82
N ALA A 99 24.28 -8.82 -9.55
CA ALA A 99 25.21 -7.70 -9.44
C ALA A 99 24.98 -6.79 -8.19
N THR A 100 23.84 -6.95 -7.50
CA THR A 100 23.43 -6.06 -6.40
C THR A 100 23.57 -6.77 -5.05
N PRO A 101 24.24 -6.16 -4.03
CA PRO A 101 24.29 -6.70 -2.68
C PRO A 101 22.89 -6.94 -2.08
N PRO A 102 22.67 -8.01 -1.30
CA PRO A 102 21.34 -8.39 -0.79
C PRO A 102 20.62 -7.28 -0.03
N ASN A 103 21.36 -6.45 0.70
CA ASN A 103 20.83 -5.34 1.48
C ASN A 103 20.44 -4.09 0.64
N GLN A 104 20.74 -4.07 -0.65
CA GLN A 104 20.41 -2.98 -1.56
C GLN A 104 19.37 -3.37 -2.62
N ARG A 105 18.90 -4.63 -2.61
CA ARG A 105 17.98 -5.16 -3.62
C ARG A 105 16.58 -4.58 -3.49
N HIS A 106 16.41 -3.39 -3.99
CA HIS A 106 15.11 -2.80 -4.27
C HIS A 106 15.17 -2.15 -5.64
N PHE A 107 14.29 -2.56 -6.53
CA PHE A 107 14.34 -2.17 -7.94
C PHE A 107 13.05 -1.49 -8.35
N PHE A 108 13.15 -0.50 -9.22
CA PHE A 108 12.02 -0.02 -10.01
C PHE A 108 12.13 -0.60 -11.41
N VAL A 109 11.05 -1.26 -11.83
CA VAL A 109 10.87 -1.79 -13.18
C VAL A 109 9.85 -0.91 -13.87
N SER A 110 10.29 -0.12 -14.83
CA SER A 110 9.47 0.82 -15.60
C SER A 110 9.16 0.23 -16.96
N LEU A 111 7.89 0.26 -17.34
CA LEU A 111 7.39 -0.16 -18.64
C LEU A 111 6.69 1.02 -19.31
N ASP A 112 7.04 1.29 -20.55
CA ASP A 112 6.42 2.30 -21.40
C ASP A 112 6.43 1.85 -22.88
N GLN A 113 6.02 2.70 -23.79
CA GLN A 113 6.03 2.42 -25.23
C GLN A 113 7.42 2.17 -25.81
N PHE A 114 8.50 2.54 -25.14
CA PHE A 114 9.88 2.35 -25.57
C PHE A 114 10.49 1.05 -25.02
N GLY A 115 9.76 0.30 -24.18
CA GLY A 115 10.18 -0.98 -23.63
C GLY A 115 10.25 -1.00 -22.11
N THR A 116 11.08 -1.88 -21.58
CA THR A 116 11.30 -2.07 -20.15
C THR A 116 12.63 -1.47 -19.72
N ARG A 117 12.63 -0.72 -18.63
CA ARG A 117 13.85 -0.21 -17.99
C ARG A 117 13.87 -0.62 -16.51
N MET A 118 15.04 -0.99 -16.02
CA MET A 118 15.23 -1.34 -14.62
C MET A 118 16.28 -0.43 -14.00
N GLU A 119 15.98 0.01 -12.81
CA GLU A 119 16.93 0.80 -12.02
C GLU A 119 16.95 0.31 -10.58
N LEU A 120 18.13 0.43 -9.95
CA LEU A 120 18.22 0.27 -8.52
C LEU A 120 17.48 1.43 -7.86
N ALA A 121 16.39 1.13 -7.18
CA ALA A 121 15.66 2.13 -6.43
C ALA A 121 16.52 2.55 -5.23
N SER A 122 16.94 3.82 -5.20
CA SER A 122 17.65 4.37 -4.06
C SER A 122 16.66 4.56 -2.89
N VAL A 123 16.25 3.44 -2.29
CA VAL A 123 15.35 3.40 -1.15
C VAL A 123 16.19 3.40 0.12
N PRO A 124 16.22 4.50 0.89
CA PRO A 124 17.08 4.61 2.07
C PRO A 124 16.68 3.63 3.18
N HIS A 125 15.43 3.16 3.17
CA HIS A 125 14.87 2.23 4.14
C HIS A 125 13.83 1.33 3.48
N TRP A 126 13.70 0.11 3.99
CA TRP A 126 12.83 -0.93 3.44
C TRP A 126 11.40 -0.85 3.97
N ASN A 127 10.88 0.35 4.02
CA ASN A 127 9.56 0.67 4.53
C ASN A 127 8.84 1.63 3.57
N THR A 128 7.58 1.92 3.84
CA THR A 128 6.77 2.81 3.00
C THR A 128 7.38 4.21 2.84
N TYR A 129 8.05 4.73 3.86
CA TYR A 129 8.72 6.04 3.77
C TYR A 129 9.87 6.01 2.76
N GLY A 130 10.75 5.02 2.86
CA GLY A 130 11.86 4.86 1.93
C GLY A 130 11.39 4.66 0.50
N GLU A 131 10.33 3.87 0.30
CA GLU A 131 9.74 3.63 -1.02
C GLU A 131 9.14 4.91 -1.62
N VAL A 132 8.48 5.75 -0.81
CA VAL A 132 7.97 7.06 -1.26
C VAL A 132 9.09 8.04 -1.57
N ILE A 133 10.20 8.03 -0.82
CA ILE A 133 11.40 8.81 -1.16
C ILE A 133 12.01 8.33 -2.50
N GLY A 134 12.07 7.03 -2.72
CA GLY A 134 12.49 6.46 -4.01
C GLY A 134 11.58 6.92 -5.16
N LEU A 135 10.27 6.85 -4.96
CA LEU A 135 9.28 7.33 -5.91
C LEU A 135 9.48 8.83 -6.21
N MET A 136 9.65 9.66 -5.19
CA MET A 136 9.91 11.10 -5.36
C MET A 136 11.09 11.35 -6.30
N ARG A 137 12.21 10.66 -6.05
CA ARG A 137 13.42 10.79 -6.90
C ARG A 137 13.19 10.29 -8.33
N HIS A 138 12.36 9.26 -8.50
CA HIS A 138 11.98 8.77 -9.81
C HIS A 138 11.15 9.82 -10.55
N LEU A 139 10.12 10.38 -9.90
CA LEU A 139 9.22 11.39 -10.47
C LEU A 139 9.93 12.72 -10.81
N GLU A 140 10.99 13.09 -10.11
CA GLU A 140 11.79 14.28 -10.43
C GLU A 140 12.47 14.22 -11.82
N ARG A 141 12.60 13.01 -12.38
CA ARG A 141 13.17 12.75 -13.72
C ARG A 141 12.10 12.57 -14.79
N GLU A 142 10.85 12.59 -14.41
CA GLU A 142 9.71 12.29 -15.27
C GLU A 142 8.81 13.51 -15.43
N HIS A 143 8.25 13.69 -16.62
CA HIS A 143 7.25 14.72 -16.89
C HIS A 143 5.84 14.16 -16.64
N VAL A 144 5.47 14.04 -15.38
CA VAL A 144 4.16 13.54 -14.95
C VAL A 144 3.48 14.54 -14.04
N ALA A 145 2.16 14.66 -14.15
CA ALA A 145 1.33 15.49 -13.30
C ALA A 145 0.40 14.64 -12.41
N LYS A 146 0.04 13.43 -12.90
CA LYS A 146 -0.96 12.57 -12.26
C LYS A 146 -0.47 11.14 -12.14
N VAL A 147 -0.47 10.62 -10.91
CA VAL A 147 0.07 9.29 -10.57
C VAL A 147 -0.99 8.45 -9.88
N MET A 148 -1.24 7.25 -10.39
CA MET A 148 -2.07 6.25 -9.71
C MET A 148 -1.19 5.31 -8.88
N VAL A 149 -1.44 5.24 -7.58
CA VAL A 149 -0.71 4.37 -6.65
C VAL A 149 -1.53 3.13 -6.37
N VAL A 150 -1.00 1.96 -6.72
CA VAL A 150 -1.65 0.66 -6.54
C VAL A 150 -1.06 -0.07 -5.34
N SER A 151 -1.93 -0.48 -4.40
CA SER A 151 -1.54 -1.27 -3.22
C SER A 151 -2.75 -2.05 -2.66
N THR A 152 -2.56 -2.77 -1.55
CA THR A 152 -3.71 -3.32 -0.81
C THR A 152 -4.48 -2.20 -0.12
N ASP A 153 -5.77 -2.35 0.02
CA ASP A 153 -6.72 -1.34 0.49
C ASP A 153 -6.32 -0.70 1.83
N ILE A 154 -6.15 -1.51 2.89
CA ILE A 154 -5.79 -0.99 4.23
C ILE A 154 -4.36 -0.41 4.32
N HIS A 155 -3.50 -0.71 3.35
CA HIS A 155 -2.17 -0.10 3.25
C HIS A 155 -2.23 1.32 2.65
N LEU A 156 -3.22 1.60 1.80
CA LEU A 156 -3.29 2.85 1.03
C LEU A 156 -3.42 4.10 1.89
N ARG A 157 -4.07 4.04 3.06
CA ARG A 157 -4.14 5.21 3.96
C ARG A 157 -2.75 5.62 4.44
N ARG A 158 -1.91 4.66 4.83
CA ARG A 158 -0.54 4.93 5.28
C ARG A 158 0.33 5.43 4.13
N VAL A 159 0.17 4.85 2.94
CA VAL A 159 0.85 5.32 1.72
C VAL A 159 0.45 6.76 1.39
N ALA A 160 -0.86 7.05 1.36
CA ALA A 160 -1.39 8.39 1.09
C ALA A 160 -0.88 9.42 2.10
N TYR A 161 -0.89 9.08 3.38
CA TYR A 161 -0.35 9.95 4.43
C TYR A 161 1.13 10.24 4.23
N THR A 162 1.92 9.21 3.89
CA THR A 162 3.37 9.35 3.64
C THR A 162 3.64 10.21 2.41
N ILE A 163 2.93 9.96 1.30
CA ILE A 163 3.03 10.75 0.08
C ILE A 163 2.69 12.23 0.35
N HIS A 164 1.58 12.48 1.05
CA HIS A 164 1.19 13.84 1.39
C HIS A 164 2.25 14.57 2.23
N LYS A 165 2.91 13.89 3.15
CA LYS A 165 3.96 14.50 3.98
C LYS A 165 5.28 14.73 3.23
N VAL A 166 5.64 13.83 2.31
CA VAL A 166 6.91 13.88 1.57
C VAL A 166 6.83 14.73 0.31
N LEU A 167 5.68 14.72 -0.37
CA LEU A 167 5.48 15.31 -1.70
C LEU A 167 4.50 16.49 -1.71
N ARG A 168 4.12 17.02 -0.52
CA ARG A 168 3.10 18.09 -0.41
C ARG A 168 3.40 19.33 -1.22
N ASP A 169 4.69 19.65 -1.41
CA ASP A 169 5.14 20.87 -2.09
C ASP A 169 5.38 20.63 -3.60
N LYS A 170 5.05 19.44 -4.11
CA LYS A 170 5.17 19.10 -5.53
C LYS A 170 3.80 19.25 -6.22
N PRO A 171 3.75 19.79 -7.44
CA PRO A 171 2.51 19.95 -8.20
C PRO A 171 2.06 18.61 -8.83
N LEU A 172 1.83 17.59 -7.99
CA LEU A 172 1.50 16.23 -8.39
C LEU A 172 0.14 15.82 -7.80
N GLU A 173 -0.72 15.28 -8.63
CA GLU A 173 -1.97 14.65 -8.22
C GLU A 173 -1.75 13.14 -7.99
N PHE A 174 -2.18 12.62 -6.84
CA PHE A 174 -2.11 11.21 -6.53
C PHE A 174 -3.49 10.60 -6.36
N LEU A 175 -3.75 9.51 -7.08
CA LEU A 175 -4.92 8.66 -6.96
C LEU A 175 -4.54 7.33 -6.32
N TYR A 176 -5.41 6.78 -5.50
CA TYR A 176 -5.15 5.57 -4.73
C TYR A 176 -6.09 4.45 -5.16
N CYS A 177 -5.53 3.43 -5.78
CA CYS A 177 -6.28 2.31 -6.34
C CYS A 177 -5.98 1.02 -5.56
N PRO A 178 -6.94 0.50 -4.77
CA PRO A 178 -6.79 -0.77 -4.11
C PRO A 178 -6.84 -1.92 -5.12
N VAL A 179 -6.00 -2.92 -4.89
CA VAL A 179 -6.14 -4.21 -5.59
C VAL A 179 -7.50 -4.81 -5.19
N PRO A 180 -8.28 -5.35 -6.14
CA PRO A 180 -9.52 -6.08 -5.82
C PRO A 180 -9.31 -7.12 -4.74
N GLU A 181 -10.32 -7.34 -3.90
CA GLU A 181 -10.22 -8.23 -2.74
C GLU A 181 -9.80 -9.64 -3.15
N TYR A 182 -8.80 -10.13 -2.44
CA TYR A 182 -8.42 -11.54 -2.44
C TYR A 182 -8.92 -12.19 -1.15
N ASP A 183 -9.34 -13.44 -1.25
CA ASP A 183 -10.10 -14.29 -0.33
C ASP A 183 -9.81 -14.20 1.18
N ASN A 184 -8.72 -13.56 1.59
CA ASN A 184 -8.25 -13.60 2.98
C ASN A 184 -8.60 -12.37 3.82
N LEU A 185 -9.03 -11.26 3.22
CA LEU A 185 -9.36 -10.02 3.95
C LEU A 185 -10.76 -9.53 3.59
N GLN A 186 -11.77 -10.03 4.29
CA GLN A 186 -13.16 -9.60 4.12
C GLN A 186 -13.42 -8.35 4.97
N LYS A 187 -13.73 -7.23 4.34
CA LYS A 187 -14.03 -5.93 4.98
C LYS A 187 -15.03 -6.04 6.13
N GLY A 188 -16.13 -6.77 5.90
CA GLY A 188 -17.20 -6.94 6.89
C GLY A 188 -16.96 -8.03 7.93
N ARG A 189 -15.83 -8.75 7.92
CA ARG A 189 -15.54 -9.87 8.82
C ARG A 189 -14.06 -10.01 9.20
N TRP A 190 -13.24 -8.98 9.00
CA TRP A 190 -11.81 -9.05 9.27
C TRP A 190 -11.48 -9.45 10.71
N TRP A 191 -12.36 -9.11 11.65
CA TRP A 191 -12.20 -9.42 13.08
C TRP A 191 -12.49 -10.89 13.44
N THR A 192 -13.13 -11.67 12.56
CA THR A 192 -13.44 -13.07 12.82
C THR A 192 -12.27 -14.03 12.57
N ARG A 193 -11.28 -13.62 11.75
CA ARG A 193 -10.13 -14.45 11.38
C ARG A 193 -8.85 -13.92 12.05
N PRO A 194 -8.06 -14.76 12.74
CA PRO A 194 -6.83 -14.34 13.43
C PRO A 194 -5.84 -13.60 12.51
N ASP A 195 -5.60 -14.16 11.30
CA ASP A 195 -4.65 -13.56 10.34
C ASP A 195 -5.10 -12.18 9.87
N SER A 196 -6.40 -12.01 9.58
CA SER A 196 -6.98 -10.74 9.18
C SER A 196 -6.91 -9.72 10.31
N ARG A 197 -7.22 -10.12 11.55
CA ARG A 197 -7.08 -9.26 12.74
C ARG A 197 -5.66 -8.77 12.91
N SER A 198 -4.70 -9.69 12.91
CA SER A 198 -3.28 -9.36 13.06
C SER A 198 -2.83 -8.38 11.98
N TYR A 199 -3.26 -8.58 10.73
CA TYR A 199 -2.91 -7.71 9.62
C TYR A 199 -3.51 -6.31 9.77
N VAL A 200 -4.82 -6.19 10.06
CA VAL A 200 -5.50 -4.90 10.24
C VAL A 200 -4.91 -4.13 11.44
N LEU A 201 -4.73 -4.80 12.58
CA LEU A 201 -4.15 -4.18 13.77
C LEU A 201 -2.70 -3.74 13.52
N SER A 202 -1.90 -4.54 12.79
CA SER A 202 -0.54 -4.14 12.45
C SER A 202 -0.50 -2.91 11.55
N GLU A 203 -1.42 -2.77 10.59
CA GLU A 203 -1.48 -1.58 9.74
C GLU A 203 -1.97 -0.34 10.52
N LEU A 204 -2.89 -0.51 11.47
CA LEU A 204 -3.30 0.56 12.37
C LEU A 204 -2.13 1.07 13.22
N MET A 205 -1.38 0.17 13.84
CA MET A 205 -0.21 0.53 14.64
C MET A 205 0.88 1.20 13.80
N LYS A 206 1.11 0.73 12.58
CA LYS A 206 2.04 1.37 11.64
C LYS A 206 1.56 2.77 11.25
N LEU A 207 0.28 2.93 10.94
CA LEU A 207 -0.28 4.25 10.59
C LEU A 207 -0.11 5.24 11.75
N ALA A 208 -0.42 4.82 12.98
CA ALA A 208 -0.22 5.66 14.17
C ALA A 208 1.27 6.03 14.35
N GLY A 209 2.18 5.06 14.22
CA GLY A 209 3.62 5.30 14.27
C GLY A 209 4.11 6.28 13.20
N TYR A 210 3.61 6.15 11.98
CA TYR A 210 3.90 7.11 10.91
C TYR A 210 3.33 8.50 11.20
N GLY A 211 2.13 8.56 11.80
CA GLY A 211 1.54 9.82 12.25
C GLY A 211 2.46 10.57 13.21
N VAL A 212 3.01 9.88 14.19
CA VAL A 212 3.95 10.45 15.16
C VAL A 212 5.26 10.86 14.47
N ILE A 213 5.92 9.93 13.78
CA ILE A 213 7.27 10.14 13.23
C ILE A 213 7.27 11.24 12.16
N LEU A 214 6.31 11.24 11.23
CA LEU A 214 6.23 12.26 10.17
C LEU A 214 5.67 13.61 10.63
N SER A 215 5.26 13.73 11.89
CA SER A 215 4.93 15.00 12.53
C SER A 215 6.13 15.62 13.25
N MET A 216 7.23 14.87 13.41
CA MET A 216 8.47 15.37 13.98
C MET A 216 9.25 16.23 12.99
N PRO A 217 10.18 17.07 13.47
CA PRO A 217 11.10 17.79 12.60
C PRO A 217 11.90 16.82 11.69
N PRO A 218 12.23 17.19 10.45
CA PRO A 218 12.84 16.29 9.46
C PRO A 218 14.11 15.59 9.95
N TRP A 219 14.92 16.24 10.77
CA TRP A 219 16.14 15.66 11.34
C TRP A 219 15.85 14.52 12.32
N ALA A 220 14.81 14.63 13.15
CA ALA A 220 14.40 13.60 14.10
C ALA A 220 13.69 12.43 13.40
N ALA A 221 12.81 12.72 12.45
CA ALA A 221 12.11 11.73 11.66
C ALA A 221 13.09 10.87 10.86
N GLY A 222 14.08 11.47 10.20
CA GLY A 222 15.11 10.78 9.44
C GLY A 222 15.94 9.81 10.28
N THR A 223 16.32 10.20 11.48
CA THR A 223 17.09 9.36 12.40
C THR A 223 16.28 8.14 12.86
N LEU A 224 15.02 8.34 13.28
CA LEU A 224 14.16 7.25 13.73
C LEU A 224 13.80 6.26 12.61
N MET A 225 13.63 6.74 11.39
CA MET A 225 13.37 5.88 10.23
C MET A 225 14.61 5.04 9.85
N ARG A 226 15.82 5.54 10.09
CA ARG A 226 17.08 4.79 9.88
C ARG A 226 17.26 3.66 10.86
N LEU A 227 16.86 3.83 12.12
CA LEU A 227 17.03 2.82 13.16
C LEU A 227 16.07 1.61 13.02
N ARG A 228 15.02 1.71 12.19
CA ARG A 228 14.02 0.64 11.95
C ARG A 228 14.15 -0.07 10.60
N GLY A 229 15.13 0.22 9.81
CA GLY A 229 15.48 -0.43 8.53
C GLY A 229 16.66 -1.34 8.68
#